data_886eb0ac4e76359ee8d34816d46e997a
#
_entry.id   886eb0ac4e76359ee8d34816d46e997a
#
_cell.length_a   1.000
_cell.length_b   1.000
_cell.length_c   1.000
_cell.angle_alpha   90.00
_cell.angle_beta   90.00
_cell.angle_gamma   90.00
#
_symmetry.space_group_name_H-M   'P 1'
#
loop_
_entity.id
_entity.type
_entity.pdbx_description
1 polymer ?
#
loop_
_entity_poly.entity_id
_entity_poly.type
_entity_poly.pdbx_seq_one_letter_code
_entity_poly.pdbx_strand_id
1 'polypeptide(L)'
;KPPYTEKVRKEERIEEMKRLERESLPPYEVVDFNLQSLMEKDFEKYFLYIKMDKFIMQFNNAKKKYLDARDIDKPIVIEIFKQYLMGKNTLESVPFDETIPTDFEIERTVIEKNDAEVTVTEYFEYGRVTETKRYTYYLHLYGDKWLVENYDVVNID
;
A
#
# COMPACT_ATOMS: atom_id res chain seq x y z
N LYS A 1 -7.30 37.96 0.35
CA LYS A 1 -7.62 36.55 0.47
C LYS A 1 -7.79 35.91 -0.91
N PRO A 2 -7.01 34.92 -1.22
CA PRO A 2 -7.19 34.31 -2.53
C PRO A 2 -8.54 33.61 -2.64
N PRO A 3 -9.09 33.61 -3.84
CA PRO A 3 -10.36 32.92 -4.08
C PRO A 3 -10.22 31.40 -4.03
N TYR A 4 -9.01 30.90 -3.82
CA TYR A 4 -8.73 29.50 -3.79
C TYR A 4 -9.23 28.92 -2.48
N THR A 5 -10.40 28.37 -2.49
CA THR A 5 -11.10 27.89 -1.30
C THR A 5 -10.83 26.40 -1.08
N GLU A 6 -11.18 25.93 0.13
CA GLU A 6 -11.13 24.51 0.43
C GLU A 6 -12.03 23.68 -0.52
N LYS A 7 -13.15 24.28 -0.94
CA LYS A 7 -14.05 23.63 -1.89
C LYS A 7 -13.33 23.33 -3.19
N VAL A 8 -12.60 24.31 -3.70
CA VAL A 8 -11.84 24.16 -4.95
C VAL A 8 -10.78 23.08 -4.79
N ARG A 9 -10.07 23.09 -3.65
CA ARG A 9 -9.05 22.08 -3.36
C ARG A 9 -9.65 20.68 -3.30
N LYS A 10 -10.80 20.54 -2.68
CA LYS A 10 -11.50 19.26 -2.61
C LYS A 10 -11.93 18.77 -3.99
N GLU A 11 -12.42 19.68 -4.83
CA GLU A 11 -12.82 19.34 -6.18
C GLU A 11 -11.63 18.89 -7.01
N GLU A 12 -10.49 19.58 -6.89
CA GLU A 12 -9.26 19.20 -7.58
C GLU A 12 -8.76 17.83 -7.09
N ARG A 13 -8.86 17.58 -5.78
CA ARG A 13 -8.47 16.29 -5.21
C ARG A 13 -9.35 15.16 -5.74
N ILE A 14 -10.65 15.37 -5.81
CA ILE A 14 -11.58 14.39 -6.34
C ILE A 14 -11.26 14.07 -7.81
N GLU A 15 -10.98 15.11 -8.61
CA GLU A 15 -10.61 14.91 -10.01
C GLU A 15 -9.28 14.17 -10.15
N GLU A 16 -8.32 14.47 -9.30
CA GLU A 16 -7.03 13.77 -9.27
C GLU A 16 -7.24 12.30 -8.98
N MET A 17 -8.02 11.98 -7.94
CA MET A 17 -8.29 10.60 -7.56
C MET A 17 -9.02 9.83 -8.65
N LYS A 18 -9.99 10.45 -9.31
CA LYS A 18 -10.70 9.84 -10.43
C LYS A 18 -9.76 9.54 -11.59
N ARG A 19 -8.86 10.46 -11.89
CA ARG A 19 -7.86 10.28 -12.96
C ARG A 19 -6.94 9.11 -12.63
N LEU A 20 -6.46 9.05 -11.40
CA LEU A 20 -5.58 7.97 -10.94
C LEU A 20 -6.28 6.60 -11.01
N GLU A 21 -7.56 6.55 -10.66
CA GLU A 21 -8.34 5.32 -10.73
C GLU A 21 -8.48 4.80 -12.17
N ARG A 22 -8.43 5.69 -13.16
CA ARG A 22 -8.54 5.30 -14.58
C ARG A 22 -7.23 4.87 -15.20
N GLU A 23 -6.11 5.20 -14.58
CA GLU A 23 -4.79 4.89 -15.14
C GLU A 23 -4.44 3.41 -15.00
N SER A 24 -3.81 2.87 -16.05
CA SER A 24 -3.24 1.53 -16.05
C SER A 24 -1.74 1.66 -16.02
N LEU A 25 -1.14 1.41 -14.84
CA LEU A 25 0.29 1.54 -14.65
C LEU A 25 0.96 0.16 -14.74
N PRO A 26 2.19 0.07 -15.29
CA PRO A 26 2.95 -1.18 -15.21
C PRO A 26 3.33 -1.49 -13.77
N PRO A 27 3.66 -2.76 -13.46
CA PRO A 27 3.90 -3.18 -12.08
C PRO A 27 4.91 -2.33 -11.31
N TYR A 28 6.04 -1.98 -11.92
CA TYR A 28 7.06 -1.20 -11.21
C TYR A 28 6.55 0.21 -10.86
N GLU A 29 5.72 0.81 -11.73
CA GLU A 29 5.15 2.12 -11.45
C GLU A 29 4.09 2.04 -10.38
N VAL A 30 3.34 0.93 -10.30
CA VAL A 30 2.37 0.70 -9.23
C VAL A 30 3.11 0.69 -7.88
N VAL A 31 4.21 -0.05 -7.80
CA VAL A 31 4.99 -0.13 -6.56
C VAL A 31 5.63 1.21 -6.22
N ASP A 32 6.16 1.91 -7.22
CA ASP A 32 6.73 3.24 -7.01
C ASP A 32 5.68 4.20 -6.46
N PHE A 33 4.52 4.26 -7.10
CA PHE A 33 3.40 5.09 -6.66
C PHE A 33 2.97 4.71 -5.24
N ASN A 34 2.87 3.43 -4.97
CA ASN A 34 2.47 2.89 -3.67
C ASN A 34 3.44 3.34 -2.57
N LEU A 35 4.74 3.19 -2.79
CA LEU A 35 5.75 3.58 -1.82
C LEU A 35 5.85 5.10 -1.64
N GLN A 36 5.75 5.87 -2.73
CA GLN A 36 5.74 7.32 -2.64
C GLN A 36 4.54 7.79 -1.81
N SER A 37 3.36 7.23 -2.08
CA SER A 37 2.15 7.58 -1.36
C SER A 37 2.27 7.24 0.14
N LEU A 38 2.86 6.08 0.43
CA LEU A 38 3.08 5.64 1.81
C LEU A 38 4.03 6.58 2.55
N MET A 39 5.13 6.97 1.91
CA MET A 39 6.11 7.88 2.50
C MET A 39 5.51 9.25 2.75
N GLU A 40 4.59 9.70 1.91
CA GLU A 40 3.86 10.95 2.09
C GLU A 40 2.70 10.81 3.07
N LYS A 41 2.40 9.59 3.49
CA LYS A 41 1.24 9.26 4.33
C LYS A 41 -0.08 9.67 3.70
N ASP A 42 -0.13 9.60 2.37
CA ASP A 42 -1.36 9.83 1.61
C ASP A 42 -2.03 8.47 1.40
N PHE A 43 -2.82 8.06 2.39
CA PHE A 43 -3.36 6.71 2.41
C PHE A 43 -4.47 6.47 1.38
N GLU A 44 -5.20 7.49 0.96
CA GLU A 44 -6.15 7.32 -0.13
C GLU A 44 -5.43 6.88 -1.41
N LYS A 45 -4.31 7.51 -1.72
CA LYS A 45 -3.48 7.12 -2.86
C LYS A 45 -2.84 5.74 -2.63
N TYR A 46 -2.36 5.50 -1.41
CA TYR A 46 -1.72 4.23 -1.08
C TYR A 46 -2.64 3.05 -1.35
N PHE A 47 -3.92 3.18 -0.99
CA PHE A 47 -4.88 2.08 -1.16
C PHE A 47 -5.32 1.83 -2.60
N LEU A 48 -5.10 2.78 -3.51
CA LEU A 48 -5.61 2.67 -4.89
C LEU A 48 -5.18 1.40 -5.63
N TYR A 49 -3.95 0.97 -5.42
CA TYR A 49 -3.39 -0.16 -6.14
C TYR A 49 -3.09 -1.35 -5.25
N ILE A 50 -3.80 -1.46 -4.13
CA ILE A 50 -3.67 -2.60 -3.22
C ILE A 50 -4.94 -3.44 -3.28
N LYS A 51 -4.78 -4.73 -3.47
CA LYS A 51 -5.89 -5.68 -3.39
C LYS A 51 -6.09 -6.00 -1.91
N MET A 52 -6.95 -5.24 -1.24
CA MET A 52 -7.07 -5.26 0.22
C MET A 52 -7.47 -6.62 0.79
N ASP A 53 -8.35 -7.35 0.12
CA ASP A 53 -8.79 -8.67 0.57
C ASP A 53 -7.68 -9.73 0.50
N LYS A 54 -6.66 -9.47 -0.32
CA LYS A 54 -5.47 -10.32 -0.39
C LYS A 54 -4.40 -9.79 0.57
N PHE A 55 -4.19 -8.48 0.57
CA PHE A 55 -3.16 -7.84 1.38
C PHE A 55 -3.37 -8.07 2.88
N ILE A 56 -4.63 -8.10 3.31
CA ILE A 56 -4.98 -8.33 4.72
C ILE A 56 -4.45 -9.67 5.23
N MET A 57 -4.27 -10.65 4.34
CA MET A 57 -3.76 -11.97 4.72
C MET A 57 -2.31 -11.97 5.18
N GLN A 58 -1.62 -10.84 4.98
CA GLN A 58 -0.24 -10.61 5.39
C GLN A 58 -0.15 -10.31 6.91
N PHE A 59 -1.26 -9.97 7.56
CA PHE A 59 -1.30 -9.46 8.93
C PHE A 59 -2.10 -10.41 9.82
N ASN A 60 -1.44 -11.03 10.80
CA ASN A 60 -2.00 -12.15 11.56
C ASN A 60 -3.36 -11.88 12.22
N ASN A 61 -3.48 -10.78 12.95
CA ASN A 61 -4.73 -10.48 13.64
C ASN A 61 -5.83 -10.06 12.68
N ALA A 62 -5.49 -9.23 11.70
CA ALA A 62 -6.41 -8.78 10.67
C ALA A 62 -6.91 -9.96 9.85
N LYS A 63 -6.00 -10.85 9.45
CA LYS A 63 -6.33 -12.07 8.71
C LYS A 63 -7.34 -12.91 9.47
N LYS A 64 -7.11 -13.12 10.77
CA LYS A 64 -8.00 -13.92 11.59
C LYS A 64 -9.40 -13.29 11.64
N LYS A 65 -9.47 -11.99 11.89
CA LYS A 65 -10.75 -11.28 11.91
C LYS A 65 -11.48 -11.40 10.58
N TYR A 66 -10.75 -11.27 9.48
CA TYR A 66 -11.33 -11.33 8.14
C TYR A 66 -11.89 -12.73 7.85
N LEU A 67 -11.11 -13.77 8.13
CA LEU A 67 -11.54 -15.15 7.88
C LEU A 67 -12.69 -15.57 8.78
N ASP A 68 -12.74 -15.09 10.02
CA ASP A 68 -13.79 -15.42 10.96
C ASP A 68 -15.09 -14.62 10.71
N ALA A 69 -15.02 -13.55 9.94
CA ALA A 69 -16.19 -12.71 9.69
C ALA A 69 -17.14 -13.32 8.68
N ARG A 70 -18.44 -13.06 8.87
CA ARG A 70 -19.43 -13.40 7.86
C ARG A 70 -19.17 -12.55 6.62
N ASP A 71 -19.58 -13.03 5.45
CA ASP A 71 -19.34 -12.30 4.20
C ASP A 71 -19.87 -10.86 4.25
N ILE A 72 -21.02 -10.66 4.88
CA ILE A 72 -21.63 -9.33 5.00
C ILE A 72 -20.79 -8.38 5.87
N ASP A 73 -19.98 -8.94 6.78
CA ASP A 73 -19.16 -8.17 7.72
C ASP A 73 -17.72 -7.96 7.22
N LYS A 74 -17.30 -8.67 6.19
CA LYS A 74 -15.93 -8.56 5.67
C LYS A 74 -15.54 -7.14 5.25
N PRO A 75 -16.42 -6.35 4.59
CA PRO A 75 -16.08 -4.97 4.27
C PRO A 75 -15.78 -4.12 5.50
N ILE A 76 -16.42 -4.40 6.64
CA ILE A 76 -16.18 -3.70 7.90
C ILE A 76 -14.79 -4.05 8.41
N VAL A 77 -14.40 -5.33 8.31
CA VAL A 77 -13.06 -5.77 8.73
C VAL A 77 -11.99 -5.08 7.88
N ILE A 78 -12.22 -4.95 6.57
CA ILE A 78 -11.31 -4.22 5.68
C ILE A 78 -11.16 -2.77 6.17
N GLU A 79 -12.23 -2.10 6.55
CA GLU A 79 -12.17 -0.73 7.05
C GLU A 79 -11.38 -0.64 8.36
N ILE A 80 -11.56 -1.59 9.26
CA ILE A 80 -10.77 -1.65 10.50
C ILE A 80 -9.30 -1.83 10.18
N PHE A 81 -8.98 -2.67 9.21
CA PHE A 81 -7.63 -2.90 8.78
C PHE A 81 -7.01 -1.63 8.17
N LYS A 82 -7.76 -0.91 7.34
CA LYS A 82 -7.31 0.37 6.80
C LYS A 82 -7.01 1.38 7.91
N GLN A 83 -7.83 1.40 8.96
CA GLN A 83 -7.58 2.28 10.11
C GLN A 83 -6.26 1.93 10.79
N TYR A 84 -5.96 0.64 10.92
CA TYR A 84 -4.67 0.20 11.45
C TYR A 84 -3.51 0.70 10.57
N LEU A 85 -3.62 0.54 9.25
CA LEU A 85 -2.58 1.01 8.34
C LEU A 85 -2.35 2.51 8.45
N MET A 86 -3.41 3.27 8.74
CA MET A 86 -3.33 4.71 8.94
C MET A 86 -2.87 5.13 10.34
N GLY A 87 -2.54 4.15 11.19
CA GLY A 87 -2.08 4.44 12.55
C GLY A 87 -3.18 4.80 13.53
N LYS A 88 -4.43 4.48 13.22
CA LYS A 88 -5.59 4.88 14.04
C LYS A 88 -6.05 3.83 15.03
N ASN A 89 -5.48 2.64 15.03
CA ASN A 89 -5.74 1.63 16.04
C ASN A 89 -4.54 0.68 16.15
N THR A 90 -4.60 -0.22 17.14
CA THR A 90 -3.51 -1.14 17.46
C THR A 90 -3.91 -2.59 17.14
N LEU A 91 -4.45 -2.82 15.96
CA LEU A 91 -4.92 -4.13 15.52
C LEU A 91 -3.82 -5.20 15.57
N GLU A 92 -2.61 -4.84 15.17
CA GLU A 92 -1.44 -5.73 15.20
C GLU A 92 -0.49 -5.30 16.32
N SER A 93 0.44 -6.20 16.68
CA SER A 93 1.41 -5.92 17.73
C SER A 93 2.44 -4.87 17.32
N VAL A 94 2.72 -4.76 16.03
CA VAL A 94 3.67 -3.77 15.50
C VAL A 94 2.91 -2.69 14.76
N PRO A 95 3.11 -1.40 15.12
CA PRO A 95 2.49 -0.31 14.37
C PRO A 95 2.95 -0.31 12.91
N PHE A 96 2.04 -0.03 12.00
CA PHE A 96 2.37 -0.08 10.59
C PHE A 96 3.36 1.01 10.15
N ASP A 97 3.36 2.16 10.83
CA ASP A 97 4.29 3.24 10.49
C ASP A 97 5.75 2.85 10.69
N GLU A 98 6.03 1.82 11.50
CA GLU A 98 7.40 1.30 11.63
C GLU A 98 7.86 0.53 10.40
N THR A 99 6.97 0.28 9.46
CA THR A 99 7.28 -0.41 8.20
C THR A 99 7.41 0.55 7.03
N ILE A 100 7.36 1.87 7.29
CA ILE A 100 7.47 2.88 6.23
C ILE A 100 8.94 3.22 6.02
N PRO A 101 9.46 3.05 4.80
CA PRO A 101 10.86 3.37 4.53
C PRO A 101 11.09 4.87 4.44
N THR A 102 12.35 5.29 4.60
CA THR A 102 12.75 6.68 4.37
C THR A 102 13.18 6.90 2.92
N ASP A 103 13.55 5.83 2.23
CA ASP A 103 13.93 5.87 0.82
C ASP A 103 13.85 4.46 0.25
N PHE A 104 13.85 4.33 -1.07
CA PHE A 104 13.80 3.04 -1.73
C PHE A 104 14.38 3.10 -3.14
N GLU A 105 14.77 1.93 -3.65
CA GLU A 105 15.22 1.75 -5.03
C GLU A 105 14.57 0.50 -5.60
N ILE A 106 13.89 0.65 -6.73
CA ILE A 106 13.31 -0.50 -7.43
C ILE A 106 14.43 -1.17 -8.21
N GLU A 107 14.67 -2.44 -7.90
CA GLU A 107 15.78 -3.19 -8.46
C GLU A 107 15.42 -3.98 -9.72
N ARG A 108 14.24 -4.61 -9.71
CA ARG A 108 13.89 -5.54 -10.78
C ARG A 108 12.38 -5.78 -10.83
N THR A 109 11.90 -6.00 -12.05
CA THR A 109 10.51 -6.40 -12.28
C THR A 109 10.52 -7.65 -13.16
N VAL A 110 9.74 -8.65 -12.77
CA VAL A 110 9.53 -9.86 -13.57
C VAL A 110 8.01 -9.98 -13.77
N ILE A 111 7.62 -10.09 -15.03
CA ILE A 111 6.21 -10.26 -15.40
C ILE A 111 6.05 -11.60 -16.09
N GLU A 112 5.10 -12.38 -15.61
CA GLU A 112 4.76 -13.67 -16.22
C GLU A 112 3.25 -13.79 -16.28
N LYS A 113 2.69 -13.65 -17.48
CA LYS A 113 1.24 -13.64 -17.72
C LYS A 113 0.57 -12.54 -16.89
N ASN A 114 -0.35 -12.92 -16.01
CA ASN A 114 -1.11 -11.96 -15.19
C ASN A 114 -0.50 -11.75 -13.80
N ASP A 115 0.72 -12.19 -13.60
CA ASP A 115 1.42 -12.06 -12.32
C ASP A 115 2.72 -11.30 -12.50
N ALA A 116 3.10 -10.54 -11.49
CA ALA A 116 4.36 -9.80 -11.51
C ALA A 116 5.01 -9.80 -10.14
N GLU A 117 6.34 -9.72 -10.14
CA GLU A 117 7.14 -9.56 -8.94
C GLU A 117 8.00 -8.32 -9.13
N VAL A 118 7.98 -7.42 -8.13
CA VAL A 118 8.82 -6.23 -8.13
C VAL A 118 9.70 -6.28 -6.89
N THR A 119 11.01 -6.30 -7.10
CA THR A 119 11.99 -6.35 -6.03
C THR A 119 12.48 -4.94 -5.74
N VAL A 120 12.46 -4.55 -4.48
CA VAL A 120 12.79 -3.19 -4.04
C VAL A 120 13.73 -3.26 -2.86
N THR A 121 14.78 -2.43 -2.87
CA THR A 121 15.61 -2.20 -1.70
C THR A 121 15.03 -1.02 -0.96
N GLU A 122 14.73 -1.20 0.33
CA GLU A 122 14.11 -0.17 1.15
C GLU A 122 14.99 0.15 2.35
N TYR A 123 15.12 1.43 2.64
CA TYR A 123 16.00 1.94 3.71
C TYR A 123 15.15 2.50 4.84
N PHE A 124 15.48 2.11 6.06
CA PHE A 124 14.73 2.48 7.27
C PHE A 124 15.63 3.15 8.27
N GLU A 125 15.09 4.13 8.98
CA GLU A 125 15.82 4.81 10.06
C GLU A 125 15.00 4.72 11.33
N TYR A 126 15.62 4.14 12.37
CA TYR A 126 15.02 4.02 13.70
C TYR A 126 15.93 4.75 14.69
N GLY A 127 15.70 6.05 14.84
CA GLY A 127 16.62 6.86 15.66
C GLY A 127 17.99 6.94 15.00
N ARG A 128 19.00 6.34 15.64
CA ARG A 128 20.37 6.32 15.12
C ARG A 128 20.70 5.03 14.36
N VAL A 129 19.76 4.10 14.35
CA VAL A 129 19.96 2.82 13.67
C VAL A 129 19.36 2.89 12.28
N THR A 130 20.12 2.43 11.30
CA THR A 130 19.60 2.31 9.93
C THR A 130 19.54 0.83 9.58
N GLU A 131 18.50 0.46 8.85
CA GLU A 131 18.34 -0.90 8.34
C GLU A 131 18.07 -0.85 6.86
N THR A 132 18.53 -1.88 6.15
CA THR A 132 18.25 -2.05 4.73
C THR A 132 17.52 -3.37 4.56
N LYS A 133 16.40 -3.34 3.87
CA LYS A 133 15.59 -4.53 3.64
C LYS A 133 15.30 -4.69 2.16
N ARG A 134 15.17 -5.91 1.73
CA ARG A 134 14.71 -6.21 0.37
C ARG A 134 13.27 -6.69 0.45
N TYR A 135 12.40 -5.97 -0.26
CA TYR A 135 11.00 -6.35 -0.41
C TYR A 135 10.79 -6.93 -1.79
N THR A 136 9.99 -7.98 -1.86
CA THR A 136 9.48 -8.49 -3.14
C THR A 136 7.97 -8.33 -3.07
N TYR A 137 7.43 -7.47 -3.91
CA TYR A 137 6.00 -7.23 -4.00
C TYR A 137 5.41 -8.12 -5.08
N TYR A 138 4.30 -8.78 -4.75
CA TYR A 138 3.60 -9.67 -5.68
C TYR A 138 2.34 -8.97 -6.13
N LEU A 139 2.18 -8.86 -7.45
CA LEU A 139 1.05 -8.17 -8.07
C LEU A 139 0.31 -9.13 -8.99
N HIS A 140 -0.96 -8.87 -9.17
CA HIS A 140 -1.79 -9.60 -10.11
C HIS A 140 -2.57 -8.61 -10.96
N LEU A 141 -2.81 -8.99 -12.22
CA LEU A 141 -3.53 -8.14 -13.17
C LEU A 141 -5.03 -8.42 -13.05
N TYR A 142 -5.79 -7.43 -12.60
CA TYR A 142 -7.23 -7.47 -12.49
C TYR A 142 -7.83 -6.57 -13.57
N GLY A 143 -8.33 -7.20 -14.65
CA GLY A 143 -8.74 -6.44 -15.81
C GLY A 143 -7.52 -5.75 -16.43
N ASP A 144 -7.48 -4.43 -16.39
CA ASP A 144 -6.34 -3.65 -16.87
C ASP A 144 -5.50 -3.04 -15.72
N LYS A 145 -5.75 -3.48 -14.48
CA LYS A 145 -5.10 -2.92 -13.29
C LYS A 145 -4.18 -3.93 -12.63
N TRP A 146 -2.93 -3.56 -12.48
CA TRP A 146 -1.99 -4.30 -11.63
C TRP A 146 -2.20 -3.86 -10.18
N LEU A 147 -2.49 -4.82 -9.30
CA LEU A 147 -2.70 -4.52 -7.88
C LEU A 147 -1.73 -5.35 -7.03
N VAL A 148 -1.23 -4.73 -5.97
CA VAL A 148 -0.36 -5.41 -5.00
C VAL A 148 -1.21 -6.34 -4.14
N GLU A 149 -0.82 -7.60 -4.08
CA GLU A 149 -1.53 -8.62 -3.28
C GLU A 149 -0.82 -8.93 -1.97
N ASN A 150 0.51 -8.99 -2.00
CA ASN A 150 1.30 -9.30 -0.80
C ASN A 150 2.77 -8.97 -1.05
N TYR A 151 3.59 -9.28 -0.06
CA TYR A 151 5.03 -9.05 -0.17
C TYR A 151 5.80 -9.99 0.76
N ASP A 152 7.07 -10.23 0.41
CA ASP A 152 8.04 -10.87 1.28
C ASP A 152 9.10 -9.84 1.63
N VAL A 153 9.71 -9.95 2.80
CA VAL A 153 10.75 -9.04 3.25
C VAL A 153 11.91 -9.80 3.87
N VAL A 154 13.13 -9.36 3.55
CA VAL A 154 14.37 -9.95 4.07
C VAL A 154 15.31 -8.81 4.48
N ASN A 155 15.93 -8.91 5.64
CA ASN A 155 16.99 -7.99 6.04
C ASN A 155 18.24 -8.31 5.22
N ILE A 156 18.93 -7.28 4.72
CA ILE A 156 20.10 -7.44 3.85
C ILE A 156 21.35 -6.70 4.33
N ASP A 157 21.31 -6.12 5.52
CA ASP A 157 22.51 -5.46 6.09
C ASP A 157 23.02 -6.17 7.33
#